data_4a0eabfec00bc5bb06ea7cc93771cc5d
#
_entry.id   4a0eabfec00bc5bb06ea7cc93771cc5d
#
_cell.length_a   1.000
_cell.length_b   1.000
_cell.length_c   1.000
_cell.angle_alpha   90.00
_cell.angle_beta   90.00
_cell.angle_gamma   90.00
#
_symmetry.space_group_name_H-M   'P 1'
#
loop_
_entity.id
_entity.type
_entity.pdbx_description
1 polymer ?
#
loop_
_entity_poly.entity_id
_entity_poly.type
_entity_poly.pdbx_seq_one_letter_code
_entity_poly.pdbx_strand_id
1 'polypeptide(L)'
;MKRLLGTFALVTGGSSGIGAACARALAAEGAGVLACSRRLRDGGPHGDAPVRVPNLGEVSLAHLDVADEAEVRQRFGELPELDLVVCAAGVGTFGPIVNASVAELREMLEVHVVGTLVCAREALRRMQLRRKGHIVMIGSHVVNEAFTECASYTAAKMGQLGLARVLAEEARPFNIRVTSLLAGATDTPIWDDRPGFDRSKMMKPETLASFLVSIVTRPEMSVEEVVIRPPAGAL
;
A
#
# COMPACT_ATOMS: atom_id res chain seq x y z
N MET A 1 -24.06 -7.33 -5.95
CA MET A 1 -23.27 -8.52 -6.36
C MET A 1 -21.82 -8.24 -5.97
N LYS A 2 -21.15 -9.16 -5.28
CA LYS A 2 -19.73 -9.01 -4.90
C LYS A 2 -18.85 -9.09 -6.15
N ARG A 3 -18.01 -8.06 -6.39
CA ARG A 3 -17.26 -7.87 -7.64
C ARG A 3 -15.89 -8.54 -7.66
N LEU A 4 -15.38 -8.97 -6.49
CA LEU A 4 -14.06 -9.57 -6.32
C LEU A 4 -14.13 -11.03 -5.83
N LEU A 5 -15.21 -11.74 -6.13
CA LEU A 5 -15.31 -13.17 -5.83
C LEU A 5 -14.21 -13.95 -6.55
N GLY A 6 -13.51 -14.80 -5.81
CA GLY A 6 -12.38 -15.58 -6.35
C GLY A 6 -11.07 -14.81 -6.47
N THR A 7 -11.02 -13.54 -6.04
CA THR A 7 -9.79 -12.74 -6.00
C THR A 7 -9.07 -12.94 -4.68
N PHE A 8 -7.76 -13.15 -4.72
CA PHE A 8 -6.89 -13.12 -3.54
C PHE A 8 -6.01 -11.87 -3.56
N ALA A 9 -6.02 -11.13 -2.44
CA ALA A 9 -5.27 -9.88 -2.29
C ALA A 9 -4.32 -9.92 -1.09
N LEU A 10 -3.12 -9.34 -1.25
CA LEU A 10 -2.21 -9.02 -0.16
C LEU A 10 -2.18 -7.50 0.02
N VAL A 11 -2.28 -7.03 1.27
CA VAL A 11 -2.21 -5.62 1.63
C VAL A 11 -1.10 -5.42 2.66
N THR A 12 -0.01 -4.73 2.31
CA THR A 12 1.01 -4.32 3.27
C THR A 12 0.56 -3.07 4.03
N GLY A 13 1.04 -2.88 5.26
CA GLY A 13 0.55 -1.78 6.11
C GLY A 13 -0.90 -1.94 6.55
N GLY A 14 -1.41 -3.18 6.56
CA GLY A 14 -2.83 -3.50 6.77
C GLY A 14 -3.33 -3.40 8.21
N SER A 15 -2.50 -2.99 9.19
CA SER A 15 -2.91 -2.87 10.60
C SER A 15 -3.66 -1.58 10.93
N SER A 16 -3.54 -0.53 10.12
CA SER A 16 -4.14 0.79 10.40
C SER A 16 -4.32 1.62 9.13
N GLY A 17 -4.95 2.78 9.26
CA GLY A 17 -5.05 3.80 8.23
C GLY A 17 -5.59 3.28 6.89
N ILE A 18 -4.95 3.73 5.81
CA ILE A 18 -5.37 3.41 4.44
C ILE A 18 -5.29 1.91 4.15
N GLY A 19 -4.21 1.23 4.58
CA GLY A 19 -4.05 -0.21 4.35
C GLY A 19 -5.17 -1.04 4.98
N ALA A 20 -5.51 -0.76 6.24
CA ALA A 20 -6.61 -1.45 6.93
C ALA A 20 -7.98 -1.16 6.27
N ALA A 21 -8.22 0.07 5.85
CA ALA A 21 -9.44 0.43 5.13
C ALA A 21 -9.53 -0.29 3.77
N CYS A 22 -8.43 -0.36 3.01
CA CYS A 22 -8.36 -1.11 1.76
C CYS A 22 -8.63 -2.60 1.97
N ALA A 23 -8.02 -3.22 2.99
CA ALA A 23 -8.24 -4.63 3.28
C ALA A 23 -9.73 -4.93 3.54
N ARG A 24 -10.37 -4.12 4.40
CA ARG A 24 -11.80 -4.26 4.68
C ARG A 24 -12.67 -4.05 3.44
N ALA A 25 -12.39 -3.03 2.65
CA ALA A 25 -13.18 -2.72 1.46
C ALA A 25 -13.08 -3.82 0.38
N LEU A 26 -11.90 -4.38 0.16
CA LEU A 26 -11.68 -5.50 -0.75
C LEU A 26 -12.41 -6.76 -0.28
N ALA A 27 -12.35 -7.08 1.00
CA ALA A 27 -13.07 -8.23 1.58
C ALA A 27 -14.60 -8.05 1.49
N ALA A 28 -15.11 -6.84 1.70
CA ALA A 28 -16.53 -6.54 1.52
C ALA A 28 -17.03 -6.83 0.09
N GLU A 29 -16.16 -6.66 -0.92
CA GLU A 29 -16.43 -7.02 -2.31
C GLU A 29 -16.19 -8.51 -2.63
N GLY A 30 -15.81 -9.31 -1.65
CA GLY A 30 -15.69 -10.75 -1.78
C GLY A 30 -14.27 -11.28 -1.98
N ALA A 31 -13.24 -10.44 -1.97
CA ALA A 31 -11.86 -10.90 -2.02
C ALA A 31 -11.47 -11.62 -0.72
N GLY A 32 -10.64 -12.65 -0.80
CA GLY A 32 -9.85 -13.13 0.33
C GLY A 32 -8.64 -12.19 0.52
N VAL A 33 -8.47 -11.60 1.70
CA VAL A 33 -7.45 -10.58 1.91
C VAL A 33 -6.49 -10.95 3.03
N LEU A 34 -5.19 -11.03 2.73
CA LEU A 34 -4.14 -11.11 3.73
C LEU A 34 -3.60 -9.69 4.01
N ALA A 35 -3.89 -9.18 5.20
CA ALA A 35 -3.43 -7.87 5.65
C ALA A 35 -2.18 -8.02 6.52
N CYS A 36 -1.07 -7.47 6.06
CA CYS A 36 0.24 -7.64 6.68
C CYS A 36 0.79 -6.35 7.30
N SER A 37 1.47 -6.46 8.42
CA SER A 37 2.18 -5.33 9.06
C SER A 37 3.17 -5.81 10.12
N ARG A 38 4.22 -5.04 10.39
CA ARG A 38 5.18 -5.24 11.51
C ARG A 38 4.51 -5.29 12.90
N ARG A 39 3.33 -4.68 13.05
CA ARG A 39 2.58 -4.61 14.32
C ARG A 39 1.67 -5.81 14.56
N LEU A 40 1.50 -6.65 13.57
CA LEU A 40 0.68 -7.86 13.66
C LEU A 40 1.55 -9.06 14.04
N ARG A 41 0.92 -10.11 14.54
CA ARG A 41 1.57 -11.40 14.80
C ARG A 41 0.90 -12.46 13.97
N ASP A 42 1.66 -13.43 13.50
CA ASP A 42 1.11 -14.58 12.79
C ASP A 42 0.18 -15.36 13.73
N GLY A 43 -0.95 -15.81 13.21
CA GLY A 43 -1.93 -16.59 14.00
C GLY A 43 -2.75 -15.81 15.03
N GLY A 44 -2.68 -14.46 15.02
CA GLY A 44 -3.40 -13.62 15.98
C GLY A 44 -2.62 -13.40 17.28
N PRO A 45 -3.27 -13.11 18.43
CA PRO A 45 -2.63 -12.68 19.66
C PRO A 45 -1.66 -13.71 20.30
N HIS A 46 -1.62 -14.94 19.82
CA HIS A 46 -0.80 -16.03 20.38
C HIS A 46 0.35 -16.53 19.48
N GLY A 47 0.59 -15.93 18.33
CA GLY A 47 1.91 -15.90 17.63
C GLY A 47 2.41 -17.14 16.89
N ASP A 48 1.86 -18.33 17.07
CA ASP A 48 2.50 -19.59 16.64
C ASP A 48 1.73 -20.40 15.58
N ALA A 49 0.61 -19.89 15.07
CA ALA A 49 -0.15 -20.59 14.04
C ALA A 49 0.33 -20.20 12.63
N PRO A 50 0.35 -21.15 11.68
CA PRO A 50 0.65 -20.84 10.30
C PRO A 50 -0.34 -19.79 9.76
N VAL A 51 0.13 -18.91 8.88
CA VAL A 51 -0.71 -17.86 8.28
C VAL A 51 -1.89 -18.52 7.57
N ARG A 52 -3.06 -18.25 8.09
CA ARG A 52 -4.30 -18.74 7.48
C ARG A 52 -4.55 -17.97 6.18
N VAL A 53 -4.62 -18.69 5.08
CA VAL A 53 -5.14 -18.13 3.81
C VAL A 53 -6.62 -17.79 4.03
N PRO A 54 -7.01 -16.51 3.86
CA PRO A 54 -8.39 -16.10 4.13
C PRO A 54 -9.37 -16.71 3.14
N ASN A 55 -10.57 -17.05 3.61
CA ASN A 55 -11.67 -17.39 2.73
C ASN A 55 -12.15 -16.14 1.97
N LEU A 56 -12.98 -16.36 0.96
CA LEU A 56 -13.59 -15.26 0.20
C LEU A 56 -14.45 -14.37 1.11
N GLY A 57 -14.17 -13.08 1.07
CA GLY A 57 -14.85 -12.09 1.90
C GLY A 57 -14.30 -11.96 3.33
N GLU A 58 -13.15 -12.58 3.62
CA GLU A 58 -12.49 -12.50 4.93
C GLU A 58 -11.18 -11.70 4.84
N VAL A 59 -10.79 -11.12 5.98
CA VAL A 59 -9.45 -10.55 6.19
C VAL A 59 -8.72 -11.41 7.22
N SER A 60 -7.58 -11.98 6.83
CA SER A 60 -6.62 -12.57 7.76
C SER A 60 -5.48 -11.59 8.02
N LEU A 61 -4.90 -11.67 9.21
CA LEU A 61 -3.82 -10.79 9.65
C LEU A 61 -2.52 -11.58 9.75
N ALA A 62 -1.40 -11.00 9.31
CA ALA A 62 -0.09 -11.62 9.40
C ALA A 62 1.02 -10.60 9.70
N HIS A 63 2.10 -11.08 10.31
CA HIS A 63 3.33 -10.29 10.41
C HIS A 63 3.99 -10.17 9.04
N LEU A 64 4.53 -8.99 8.75
CA LEU A 64 5.45 -8.77 7.63
C LEU A 64 6.19 -7.44 7.84
N ASP A 65 7.52 -7.49 7.91
CA ASP A 65 8.35 -6.31 7.69
C ASP A 65 8.73 -6.23 6.22
N VAL A 66 8.23 -5.20 5.53
CA VAL A 66 8.52 -5.01 4.10
C VAL A 66 10.00 -4.64 3.84
N ALA A 67 10.73 -4.17 4.87
CA ALA A 67 12.15 -3.88 4.79
C ALA A 67 13.02 -5.16 4.92
N ASP A 68 12.46 -6.27 5.38
CA ASP A 68 13.15 -7.57 5.39
C ASP A 68 12.84 -8.34 4.10
N GLU A 69 13.80 -8.32 3.17
CA GLU A 69 13.65 -9.02 1.88
C GLU A 69 13.43 -10.53 2.04
N ALA A 70 14.07 -11.17 3.01
CA ALA A 70 13.94 -12.60 3.22
C ALA A 70 12.53 -12.96 3.71
N GLU A 71 12.00 -12.16 4.65
CA GLU A 71 10.64 -12.32 5.14
C GLU A 71 9.60 -12.09 4.02
N VAL A 72 9.78 -11.04 3.20
CA VAL A 72 8.90 -10.80 2.06
C VAL A 72 8.91 -11.97 1.09
N ARG A 73 10.08 -12.49 0.72
CA ARG A 73 10.20 -13.64 -0.18
C ARG A 73 9.53 -14.88 0.38
N GLN A 74 9.74 -15.16 1.66
CA GLN A 74 9.09 -16.28 2.33
C GLN A 74 7.56 -16.10 2.30
N ARG A 75 7.05 -14.95 2.75
CA ARG A 75 5.62 -14.67 2.82
C ARG A 75 4.95 -14.79 1.46
N PHE A 76 5.54 -14.22 0.41
CA PHE A 76 5.00 -14.36 -0.93
C PHE A 76 5.05 -15.80 -1.43
N GLY A 77 6.07 -16.60 -1.04
CA GLY A 77 6.18 -18.02 -1.38
C GLY A 77 5.04 -18.89 -0.81
N GLU A 78 4.49 -18.50 0.34
CA GLU A 78 3.40 -19.20 1.05
C GLU A 78 2.00 -18.87 0.51
N LEU A 79 1.87 -17.83 -0.33
CA LEU A 79 0.57 -17.39 -0.82
C LEU A 79 -0.02 -18.35 -1.86
N PRO A 80 -1.35 -18.44 -1.95
CA PRO A 80 -2.03 -19.04 -3.10
C PRO A 80 -1.83 -18.19 -4.36
N GLU A 81 -2.67 -18.38 -5.36
CA GLU A 81 -2.71 -17.48 -6.51
C GLU A 81 -2.98 -16.04 -6.07
N LEU A 82 -2.12 -15.12 -6.51
CA LEU A 82 -2.14 -13.72 -6.13
C LEU A 82 -2.68 -12.86 -7.28
N ASP A 83 -3.81 -12.20 -7.08
CA ASP A 83 -4.46 -11.35 -8.11
C ASP A 83 -4.23 -9.86 -7.86
N LEU A 84 -4.04 -9.46 -6.60
CA LEU A 84 -3.92 -8.05 -6.22
C LEU A 84 -2.89 -7.89 -5.10
N VAL A 85 -2.00 -6.91 -5.23
CA VAL A 85 -1.15 -6.43 -4.14
C VAL A 85 -1.40 -4.94 -3.92
N VAL A 86 -1.62 -4.55 -2.66
CA VAL A 86 -1.69 -3.15 -2.25
C VAL A 86 -0.50 -2.84 -1.36
N CYS A 87 0.48 -2.11 -1.88
CA CYS A 87 1.64 -1.62 -1.15
C CYS A 87 1.25 -0.34 -0.38
N ALA A 88 0.77 -0.51 0.86
CA ALA A 88 0.34 0.59 1.73
C ALA A 88 1.18 0.71 3.01
N ALA A 89 2.23 -0.11 3.18
CA ALA A 89 3.19 0.06 4.26
C ALA A 89 3.89 1.41 4.13
N GLY A 90 4.00 2.13 5.23
CA GLY A 90 4.63 3.44 5.22
C GLY A 90 4.92 3.96 6.62
N VAL A 91 5.92 4.84 6.69
CA VAL A 91 6.31 5.62 7.85
C VAL A 91 6.49 7.07 7.43
N GLY A 92 6.45 8.00 8.35
CA GLY A 92 6.66 9.40 8.02
C GLY A 92 7.20 10.17 9.20
N THR A 93 8.36 10.81 8.99
CA THR A 93 8.94 11.79 9.89
C THR A 93 9.03 13.13 9.16
N PHE A 94 8.78 14.19 9.86
CA PHE A 94 8.60 15.51 9.30
C PHE A 94 9.23 16.55 10.22
N GLY A 95 9.80 17.57 9.63
CA GLY A 95 10.45 18.68 10.31
C GLY A 95 11.31 19.50 9.37
N PRO A 96 11.81 20.66 9.85
CA PRO A 96 12.69 21.53 9.05
C PRO A 96 13.90 20.76 8.54
N ILE A 97 14.29 20.96 7.29
CA ILE A 97 15.40 20.23 6.64
C ILE A 97 16.73 20.37 7.39
N VAL A 98 16.94 21.48 8.07
CA VAL A 98 18.14 21.72 8.90
C VAL A 98 18.28 20.76 10.09
N ASN A 99 17.17 20.15 10.51
CA ASN A 99 17.09 19.19 11.61
C ASN A 99 16.86 17.75 11.13
N ALA A 100 16.82 17.52 9.78
CA ALA A 100 16.49 16.23 9.23
C ALA A 100 17.52 15.16 9.63
N SER A 101 17.04 14.05 10.18
CA SER A 101 17.86 12.89 10.54
C SER A 101 18.12 12.01 9.32
N VAL A 102 19.42 11.71 9.07
CA VAL A 102 19.80 10.74 8.03
C VAL A 102 19.27 9.33 8.37
N ALA A 103 19.19 8.98 9.65
CA ALA A 103 18.63 7.68 10.07
C ALA A 103 17.15 7.57 9.73
N GLU A 104 16.35 8.60 9.98
CA GLU A 104 14.93 8.65 9.62
C GLU A 104 14.72 8.64 8.09
N LEU A 105 15.55 9.37 7.33
CA LEU A 105 15.52 9.30 5.87
C LEU A 105 15.78 7.85 5.38
N ARG A 106 16.80 7.19 5.94
CA ARG A 106 17.10 5.80 5.58
C ARG A 106 15.93 4.87 5.90
N GLU A 107 15.31 4.98 7.07
CA GLU A 107 14.12 4.19 7.40
C GLU A 107 12.98 4.43 6.40
N MET A 108 12.72 5.68 6.05
CA MET A 108 11.69 5.99 5.05
C MET A 108 12.02 5.41 3.66
N LEU A 109 13.29 5.46 3.24
CA LEU A 109 13.73 4.84 1.98
C LEU A 109 13.61 3.32 2.03
N GLU A 110 13.99 2.68 3.15
CA GLU A 110 13.85 1.23 3.32
C GLU A 110 12.38 0.80 3.21
N VAL A 111 11.46 1.49 3.86
CA VAL A 111 10.05 1.10 3.81
C VAL A 111 9.39 1.46 2.48
N HIS A 112 9.55 2.72 2.02
CA HIS A 112 8.80 3.22 0.86
C HIS A 112 9.42 2.83 -0.48
N VAL A 113 10.74 2.70 -0.57
CA VAL A 113 11.43 2.39 -1.83
C VAL A 113 11.81 0.92 -1.87
N VAL A 114 12.68 0.48 -0.95
CA VAL A 114 13.18 -0.90 -0.94
C VAL A 114 12.05 -1.89 -0.68
N GLY A 115 11.26 -1.68 0.37
CA GLY A 115 10.13 -2.56 0.70
C GLY A 115 9.08 -2.62 -0.39
N THR A 116 8.77 -1.49 -1.03
CA THR A 116 7.86 -1.48 -2.19
C THR A 116 8.45 -2.24 -3.37
N LEU A 117 9.75 -2.03 -3.67
CA LEU A 117 10.45 -2.77 -4.74
C LEU A 117 10.37 -4.28 -4.51
N VAL A 118 10.71 -4.75 -3.31
CA VAL A 118 10.73 -6.18 -3.00
C VAL A 118 9.32 -6.78 -3.10
N CYS A 119 8.32 -6.15 -2.50
CA CYS A 119 6.93 -6.61 -2.59
C CYS A 119 6.42 -6.63 -4.04
N ALA A 120 6.67 -5.58 -4.80
CA ALA A 120 6.23 -5.47 -6.19
C ALA A 120 6.94 -6.49 -7.10
N ARG A 121 8.23 -6.73 -6.89
CA ARG A 121 9.01 -7.74 -7.61
C ARG A 121 8.47 -9.15 -7.35
N GLU A 122 8.22 -9.52 -6.10
CA GLU A 122 7.68 -10.85 -5.78
C GLU A 122 6.24 -11.01 -6.30
N ALA A 123 5.43 -9.94 -6.26
CA ALA A 123 4.11 -9.91 -6.88
C ALA A 123 4.20 -10.14 -8.40
N LEU A 124 5.05 -9.36 -9.08
CA LEU A 124 5.22 -9.44 -10.53
C LEU A 124 5.67 -10.84 -10.96
N ARG A 125 6.65 -11.45 -10.29
CA ARG A 125 7.11 -12.82 -10.56
C ARG A 125 5.98 -13.85 -10.56
N ARG A 126 5.04 -13.72 -9.62
CA ARG A 126 3.89 -14.63 -9.51
C ARG A 126 2.82 -14.35 -10.55
N MET A 127 2.52 -13.07 -10.77
CA MET A 127 1.48 -12.62 -11.70
C MET A 127 1.86 -12.86 -13.16
N GLN A 128 3.15 -12.75 -13.51
CA GLN A 128 3.66 -13.01 -14.87
C GLN A 128 3.32 -14.40 -15.38
N LEU A 129 3.41 -15.42 -14.51
CA LEU A 129 3.12 -16.81 -14.86
C LEU A 129 1.68 -17.00 -15.33
N ARG A 130 0.77 -16.20 -14.81
CA ARG A 130 -0.67 -16.24 -15.12
C ARG A 130 -1.10 -15.17 -16.12
N ARG A 131 -0.20 -14.23 -16.44
CA ARG A 131 -0.49 -13.04 -17.26
C ARG A 131 -1.73 -12.27 -16.78
N LYS A 132 -1.87 -12.17 -15.46
CA LYS A 132 -3.01 -11.53 -14.78
C LYS A 132 -2.58 -11.00 -13.42
N GLY A 133 -2.92 -9.76 -13.11
CA GLY A 133 -2.68 -9.18 -11.80
C GLY A 133 -2.86 -7.66 -11.77
N HIS A 134 -2.86 -7.12 -10.56
CA HIS A 134 -2.85 -5.68 -10.33
C HIS A 134 -1.97 -5.35 -9.13
N ILE A 135 -1.05 -4.43 -9.28
CA ILE A 135 -0.20 -3.91 -8.20
C ILE A 135 -0.60 -2.46 -7.97
N VAL A 136 -1.06 -2.15 -6.75
CA VAL A 136 -1.44 -0.79 -6.36
C VAL A 136 -0.45 -0.29 -5.32
N MET A 137 0.14 0.87 -5.56
CA MET A 137 1.04 1.55 -4.63
C MET A 137 0.33 2.76 -4.03
N ILE A 138 0.29 2.83 -2.69
CA ILE A 138 -0.23 4.01 -2.00
C ILE A 138 0.89 5.05 -1.93
N GLY A 139 0.86 5.92 -2.92
CA GLY A 139 1.73 7.09 -3.03
C GLY A 139 1.25 8.27 -2.19
N SER A 140 1.78 9.43 -2.50
CA SER A 140 1.38 10.67 -1.82
C SER A 140 1.39 11.84 -2.80
N HIS A 141 0.50 12.79 -2.58
CA HIS A 141 0.45 14.05 -3.32
C HIS A 141 1.73 14.92 -3.20
N VAL A 142 2.54 14.69 -2.17
CA VAL A 142 3.83 15.39 -1.98
C VAL A 142 4.80 15.24 -3.16
N VAL A 143 4.57 14.28 -4.07
CA VAL A 143 5.37 14.12 -5.29
C VAL A 143 5.05 15.16 -6.37
N ASN A 144 3.92 15.83 -6.27
CA ASN A 144 3.46 16.85 -7.24
C ASN A 144 3.60 18.27 -6.72
N GLU A 145 3.73 18.46 -5.40
CA GLU A 145 3.75 19.77 -4.76
C GLU A 145 4.70 19.75 -3.56
N ALA A 146 5.51 20.79 -3.44
CA ALA A 146 6.45 20.89 -2.33
C ALA A 146 5.75 21.41 -1.07
N PHE A 147 5.98 20.73 0.04
CA PHE A 147 5.54 21.15 1.37
C PHE A 147 6.75 21.39 2.27
N THR A 148 6.68 22.41 3.11
CA THR A 148 7.68 22.62 4.14
C THR A 148 7.73 21.42 5.08
N GLU A 149 8.88 21.16 5.67
CA GLU A 149 9.09 20.08 6.64
C GLU A 149 8.89 18.64 6.11
N CYS A 150 8.73 18.46 4.80
CA CYS A 150 8.46 17.17 4.17
C CYS A 150 9.64 16.62 3.34
N ALA A 151 10.86 17.13 3.49
CA ALA A 151 11.96 16.82 2.58
C ALA A 151 12.26 15.31 2.46
N SER A 152 12.48 14.63 3.59
CA SER A 152 12.80 13.20 3.63
C SER A 152 11.63 12.33 3.14
N TYR A 153 10.42 12.67 3.55
CA TYR A 153 9.20 11.96 3.12
C TYR A 153 8.95 12.13 1.62
N THR A 154 9.10 13.36 1.10
CA THR A 154 8.97 13.65 -0.34
C THR A 154 9.99 12.86 -1.15
N ALA A 155 11.28 12.83 -0.73
CA ALA A 155 12.32 12.07 -1.39
C ALA A 155 11.97 10.58 -1.49
N ALA A 156 11.49 9.97 -0.39
CA ALA A 156 11.09 8.57 -0.37
C ALA A 156 9.87 8.30 -1.26
N LYS A 157 8.86 9.18 -1.24
CA LYS A 157 7.66 9.03 -2.07
C LYS A 157 7.93 9.28 -3.55
N MET A 158 8.86 10.16 -3.91
CA MET A 158 9.32 10.33 -5.29
C MET A 158 10.06 9.08 -5.78
N GLY A 159 10.93 8.47 -4.95
CA GLY A 159 11.56 7.18 -5.27
C GLY A 159 10.53 6.07 -5.51
N GLN A 160 9.51 5.97 -4.65
CA GLN A 160 8.41 5.02 -4.81
C GLN A 160 7.65 5.24 -6.14
N LEU A 161 7.36 6.48 -6.50
CA LEU A 161 6.68 6.80 -7.76
C LEU A 161 7.55 6.46 -8.97
N GLY A 162 8.86 6.73 -8.91
CA GLY A 162 9.80 6.34 -9.96
C GLY A 162 9.79 4.83 -10.22
N LEU A 163 9.81 4.02 -9.15
CA LEU A 163 9.67 2.57 -9.25
C LEU A 163 8.34 2.14 -9.89
N ALA A 164 7.24 2.78 -9.50
CA ALA A 164 5.92 2.44 -10.02
C ALA A 164 5.82 2.67 -11.54
N ARG A 165 6.41 3.77 -12.04
CA ARG A 165 6.43 4.10 -13.46
C ARG A 165 7.17 3.05 -14.30
N VAL A 166 8.37 2.65 -13.85
CA VAL A 166 9.14 1.59 -14.54
C VAL A 166 8.41 0.26 -14.46
N LEU A 167 7.90 -0.09 -13.28
CA LEU A 167 7.14 -1.33 -13.10
C LEU A 167 5.92 -1.42 -14.00
N ALA A 168 5.22 -0.31 -14.23
CA ALA A 168 4.05 -0.27 -15.13
C ALA A 168 4.43 -0.67 -16.57
N GLU A 169 5.56 -0.15 -17.07
CA GLU A 169 6.06 -0.51 -18.41
C GLU A 169 6.49 -1.99 -18.49
N GLU A 170 7.20 -2.48 -17.47
CA GLU A 170 7.67 -3.87 -17.43
C GLU A 170 6.54 -4.88 -17.22
N ALA A 171 5.47 -4.50 -16.53
CA ALA A 171 4.31 -5.34 -16.24
C ALA A 171 3.32 -5.43 -17.43
N ARG A 172 3.24 -4.38 -18.25
CA ARG A 172 2.28 -4.25 -19.37
C ARG A 172 2.31 -5.42 -20.36
N PRO A 173 3.47 -5.94 -20.81
CA PRO A 173 3.52 -7.10 -21.73
C PRO A 173 2.91 -8.38 -21.16
N PHE A 174 2.76 -8.43 -19.84
CA PHE A 174 2.19 -9.57 -19.12
C PHE A 174 0.72 -9.37 -18.73
N ASN A 175 0.07 -8.32 -19.22
CA ASN A 175 -1.31 -7.97 -18.87
C ASN A 175 -1.50 -7.76 -17.35
N ILE A 176 -0.50 -7.16 -16.70
CA ILE A 176 -0.51 -6.82 -15.28
C ILE A 176 -0.59 -5.30 -15.17
N ARG A 177 -1.56 -4.82 -14.41
CA ARG A 177 -1.77 -3.38 -14.19
C ARG A 177 -0.94 -2.91 -13.00
N VAL A 178 -0.46 -1.68 -13.07
CA VAL A 178 0.19 -0.99 -11.95
C VAL A 178 -0.47 0.36 -11.77
N THR A 179 -0.86 0.67 -10.54
CA THR A 179 -1.51 1.94 -10.19
C THR A 179 -0.77 2.61 -9.04
N SER A 180 -0.39 3.86 -9.22
CA SER A 180 0.03 4.77 -8.14
C SER A 180 -1.15 5.64 -7.71
N LEU A 181 -1.67 5.39 -6.51
CA LEU A 181 -2.72 6.18 -5.91
C LEU A 181 -2.07 7.26 -5.04
N LEU A 182 -1.97 8.48 -5.56
CA LEU A 182 -1.30 9.62 -4.93
C LEU A 182 -2.25 10.31 -3.97
N ALA A 183 -2.23 9.86 -2.71
CA ALA A 183 -3.14 10.33 -1.68
C ALA A 183 -2.72 11.70 -1.13
N GLY A 184 -3.67 12.62 -1.03
CA GLY A 184 -3.58 13.83 -0.22
C GLY A 184 -3.83 13.53 1.25
N ALA A 185 -3.97 14.58 2.06
CA ALA A 185 -4.15 14.45 3.50
C ALA A 185 -5.32 13.51 3.84
N THR A 186 -5.00 12.43 4.53
CA THR A 186 -5.92 11.36 4.92
C THR A 186 -5.79 11.11 6.40
N ASP A 187 -6.92 11.10 7.11
CA ASP A 187 -7.01 10.95 8.56
C ASP A 187 -6.53 9.56 9.02
N THR A 188 -5.26 9.46 9.34
CA THR A 188 -4.58 8.21 9.71
C THR A 188 -3.62 8.45 10.89
N PRO A 189 -3.13 7.40 11.55
CA PRO A 189 -2.19 7.52 12.67
C PRO A 189 -0.87 8.25 12.35
N ILE A 190 -0.53 8.47 11.09
CA ILE A 190 0.66 9.27 10.70
C ILE A 190 0.59 10.71 11.19
N TRP A 191 -0.60 11.18 11.56
CA TRP A 191 -0.87 12.54 12.06
C TRP A 191 -0.99 12.63 13.57
N ASP A 192 -0.87 11.52 14.33
CA ASP A 192 -1.13 11.50 15.77
C ASP A 192 -0.20 12.42 16.55
N ASP A 193 1.07 12.52 16.14
CA ASP A 193 2.07 13.38 16.77
C ASP A 193 2.18 14.78 16.13
N ARG A 194 1.11 15.26 15.45
CA ARG A 194 1.11 16.53 14.70
C ARG A 194 -0.08 17.41 15.05
N PRO A 195 0.03 18.20 16.10
CA PRO A 195 -1.11 18.99 16.61
C PRO A 195 -1.53 20.18 15.72
N GLY A 196 -0.78 20.52 14.67
CA GLY A 196 -1.07 21.70 13.83
C GLY A 196 -2.07 21.47 12.70
N PHE A 197 -2.51 20.23 12.47
CA PHE A 197 -3.37 19.88 11.33
C PHE A 197 -4.81 19.62 11.74
N ASP A 198 -5.76 20.23 11.01
CA ASP A 198 -7.19 20.02 11.21
C ASP A 198 -7.63 18.70 10.54
N ARG A 199 -7.66 17.63 11.32
CA ARG A 199 -8.05 16.29 10.84
C ARG A 199 -9.47 16.22 10.31
N SER A 200 -10.35 17.14 10.68
CA SER A 200 -11.74 17.21 10.18
C SER A 200 -11.80 17.54 8.69
N LYS A 201 -10.76 18.18 8.16
CA LYS A 201 -10.64 18.53 6.73
C LYS A 201 -9.97 17.46 5.90
N MET A 202 -9.41 16.44 6.54
CA MET A 202 -8.76 15.33 5.84
C MET A 202 -9.78 14.34 5.29
N MET A 203 -9.37 13.61 4.25
CA MET A 203 -10.17 12.49 3.77
C MET A 203 -10.21 11.37 4.80
N LYS A 204 -11.31 10.64 4.85
CA LYS A 204 -11.34 9.37 5.60
C LYS A 204 -10.62 8.28 4.81
N PRO A 205 -9.89 7.35 5.47
CA PRO A 205 -9.26 6.21 4.79
C PRO A 205 -10.23 5.39 3.94
N GLU A 206 -11.48 5.29 4.37
CA GLU A 206 -12.56 4.58 3.66
C GLU A 206 -12.89 5.22 2.31
N THR A 207 -12.72 6.51 2.15
CA THR A 207 -12.90 7.22 0.87
C THR A 207 -11.88 6.74 -0.15
N LEU A 208 -10.60 6.67 0.24
CA LEU A 208 -9.54 6.15 -0.62
C LEU A 208 -9.74 4.65 -0.93
N ALA A 209 -10.13 3.87 0.08
CA ALA A 209 -10.39 2.44 -0.09
C ALA A 209 -11.56 2.19 -1.06
N SER A 210 -12.63 2.96 -0.99
CA SER A 210 -13.76 2.88 -1.93
C SER A 210 -13.33 3.21 -3.36
N PHE A 211 -12.49 4.23 -3.52
CA PHE A 211 -11.95 4.59 -4.83
C PHE A 211 -11.01 3.49 -5.37
N LEU A 212 -10.13 2.94 -4.55
CA LEU A 212 -9.30 1.79 -4.92
C LEU A 212 -10.16 0.62 -5.43
N VAL A 213 -11.22 0.26 -4.70
CA VAL A 213 -12.16 -0.77 -5.14
C VAL A 213 -12.74 -0.44 -6.52
N SER A 214 -13.09 0.82 -6.78
CA SER A 214 -13.65 1.22 -8.09
C SER A 214 -12.66 1.03 -9.24
N ILE A 215 -11.35 1.14 -9.00
CA ILE A 215 -10.31 0.90 -10.01
C ILE A 215 -10.06 -0.60 -10.18
N VAL A 216 -9.88 -1.33 -9.07
CA VAL A 216 -9.49 -2.75 -9.16
C VAL A 216 -10.58 -3.63 -9.75
N THR A 217 -11.85 -3.24 -9.60
CA THR A 217 -13.00 -3.95 -10.13
C THR A 217 -13.28 -3.66 -11.62
N ARG A 218 -12.44 -2.88 -12.30
CA ARG A 218 -12.57 -2.56 -13.73
C ARG A 218 -11.31 -3.01 -14.49
N PRO A 219 -11.20 -4.30 -14.79
CA PRO A 219 -10.01 -4.86 -15.45
C PRO A 219 -9.79 -4.34 -16.88
N GLU A 220 -10.82 -3.79 -17.51
CA GLU A 220 -10.78 -3.19 -18.84
C GLU A 220 -10.07 -1.82 -18.89
N MET A 221 -9.75 -1.24 -17.73
CA MET A 221 -9.07 0.05 -17.61
C MET A 221 -7.70 -0.11 -16.96
N SER A 222 -6.72 0.66 -17.44
CA SER A 222 -5.48 0.92 -16.71
C SER A 222 -5.49 2.35 -16.18
N VAL A 223 -5.33 2.50 -14.87
CA VAL A 223 -5.12 3.79 -14.21
C VAL A 223 -3.71 3.76 -13.63
N GLU A 224 -2.78 4.45 -14.27
CA GLU A 224 -1.36 4.38 -13.88
C GLU A 224 -1.05 5.31 -12.72
N GLU A 225 -1.52 6.57 -12.80
CA GLU A 225 -1.37 7.55 -11.75
C GLU A 225 -2.68 8.29 -11.52
N VAL A 226 -3.05 8.46 -10.27
CA VAL A 226 -4.23 9.25 -9.91
C VAL A 226 -4.01 10.00 -8.61
N VAL A 227 -4.31 11.30 -8.62
CA VAL A 227 -4.24 12.16 -7.45
C VAL A 227 -5.62 12.28 -6.83
N ILE A 228 -5.71 11.99 -5.53
CA ILE A 228 -6.94 12.14 -4.76
C ILE A 228 -6.65 13.01 -3.54
N ARG A 229 -7.33 14.14 -3.44
CA ARG A 229 -7.16 15.13 -2.37
C ARG A 229 -8.49 15.43 -1.69
N PRO A 230 -8.45 15.88 -0.41
CA PRO A 230 -9.66 16.43 0.20
C PRO A 230 -10.11 17.67 -0.58
N PRO A 231 -11.42 17.99 -0.58
CA PRO A 231 -11.94 19.19 -1.24
C PRO A 231 -11.30 20.50 -0.74
N ALA A 232 -10.81 20.49 0.51
CA ALA A 232 -10.09 21.64 1.09
C ALA A 232 -8.69 21.88 0.47
N GLY A 233 -8.23 21.00 -0.41
CA GLY A 233 -6.92 21.12 -1.05
C GLY A 233 -5.78 20.50 -0.23
N ALA A 234 -4.59 21.11 -0.34
CA ALA A 234 -3.47 20.79 0.53
C ALA A 234 -3.72 21.40 1.91
N LEU A 235 -3.50 20.62 2.96
CA LEU A 235 -3.68 21.05 4.37
C LEU A 235 -2.32 21.34 4.99
#